data_b0a66e8712a49d81d33815b84ad7f47d
#
_entry.id   b0a66e8712a49d81d33815b84ad7f47d
#
_cell.length_a   1.000
_cell.length_b   1.000
_cell.length_c   1.000
_cell.angle_alpha   90.00
_cell.angle_beta   90.00
_cell.angle_gamma   90.00
#
_symmetry.space_group_name_H-M   'P 1'
#
loop_
_entity.id
_entity.type
_entity.pdbx_description
1 polymer ?
#
loop_
_entity_poly.entity_id
_entity_poly.type
_entity_poly.pdbx_seq_one_letter_code
_entity_poly.pdbx_strand_id
1 'polypeptide(L)'
;MNFHYCNIGSAIIKEIYFQTKNTFNMKKIAEFILIVSILFSMSSMAQYNNLWIPDTLSGTSFNLTIKDTFSQLRTGQQTITSGVNNKFWGPTLFVNKGDTVHMNVRNSMNDSTTIHWHGMHLPAVMDGGPHQVIPPGTLWQPYWQINNLAGTYWYHPHLHEMTLEHVTKGIGGFMIVRDPQESALALPRKYGIDDIPIALTSRRYDATNQFVVTNTVYGDYMLTNGTPNAQVSLPKQYVRLRILNAEIERGYNLGFSDNRTFYIIGNDGGLLNTPVSATRVKLMVGERVEILVNLGTSNVGDSLNLMAYNSNQAFGFPGGEAGVAGQFGSLLNNIDFTVLHIKVTATTANPITSVPAVLANNSYWTSADATVSRNLTITGGQAGANQPFVFDNTAFNISNINKTINLNDIEKWTVTNNNIFGHTFHIHDVQFKIVARNGIATSVGDFESGWKDVMYVPRGENVSFVAKFDDYSDAIHPYMYHCHFSNHEDDGMMGQFVVNNTAVSPTIATLACSNAFYSAAPTANTLFNGTATIGYTGGNGIAYTTGSAISSTGVTGLTATLQAGTLNNGAGNLIYTITGTTATSGNAIFSISFGGQTCNIVLSVSATPPNNTDPIISSLNCTGVQ
;
A
#
# COMPACT_ATOMS: atom_id res chain seq x y z
N MET A 1 34.79 -30.88 12.82
CA MET A 1 35.60 -30.11 13.78
C MET A 1 35.23 -30.57 15.18
N ASN A 2 36.19 -31.23 15.85
CA ASN A 2 35.95 -31.92 17.13
C ASN A 2 35.74 -30.92 18.27
N PHE A 3 34.68 -31.11 18.99
CA PHE A 3 34.34 -30.33 20.18
C PHE A 3 35.32 -30.64 21.33
N HIS A 4 36.03 -29.62 21.82
CA HIS A 4 36.76 -29.61 23.07
C HIS A 4 35.78 -29.35 24.25
N TYR A 5 35.00 -30.36 24.61
CA TYR A 5 34.16 -30.35 25.82
C TYR A 5 34.43 -31.61 26.63
N CYS A 6 35.69 -31.89 26.95
CA CYS A 6 35.98 -33.04 27.79
C CYS A 6 37.30 -32.92 28.54
N ASN A 7 37.57 -31.84 29.30
CA ASN A 7 38.71 -31.83 30.19
C ASN A 7 38.52 -31.12 31.55
N ILE A 8 37.39 -30.45 31.79
CA ILE A 8 37.13 -29.86 33.11
C ILE A 8 36.48 -30.87 34.07
N GLY A 9 35.66 -31.76 33.57
CA GLY A 9 35.00 -32.77 34.38
C GLY A 9 35.95 -33.85 34.96
N SER A 10 37.04 -34.22 34.24
CA SER A 10 37.96 -35.26 34.68
C SER A 10 38.97 -34.77 35.73
N ALA A 11 39.29 -33.47 35.77
CA ALA A 11 40.16 -32.88 36.79
C ALA A 11 39.43 -32.76 38.14
N ILE A 12 38.17 -32.34 38.12
CA ILE A 12 37.35 -32.23 39.34
C ILE A 12 37.04 -33.61 39.93
N ILE A 13 36.81 -34.63 39.12
CA ILE A 13 36.53 -36.00 39.58
C ILE A 13 37.82 -36.63 40.16
N LYS A 14 39.00 -36.34 39.63
CA LYS A 14 40.26 -36.83 40.20
C LYS A 14 40.62 -36.17 41.53
N GLU A 15 40.37 -34.91 41.72
CA GLU A 15 40.58 -34.22 43.01
C GLU A 15 39.60 -34.67 44.08
N ILE A 16 38.35 -34.95 43.72
CA ILE A 16 37.36 -35.53 44.64
C ILE A 16 37.72 -36.96 45.02
N TYR A 17 38.34 -37.76 44.14
CA TYR A 17 38.74 -39.15 44.45
C TYR A 17 39.99 -39.23 45.35
N PHE A 18 40.83 -38.19 45.38
CA PHE A 18 42.04 -38.17 46.20
C PHE A 18 41.81 -37.68 47.65
N GLN A 19 40.73 -36.92 47.88
CA GLN A 19 40.38 -36.43 49.23
C GLN A 19 39.44 -37.36 50.01
N THR A 20 38.93 -38.43 49.41
CA THR A 20 37.92 -39.30 50.05
C THR A 20 38.50 -40.45 50.89
N LYS A 21 39.76 -40.40 51.30
CA LYS A 21 40.35 -41.42 52.23
C LYS A 21 40.18 -41.12 53.73
N ASN A 22 39.50 -39.97 54.08
CA ASN A 22 39.23 -39.71 55.47
C ASN A 22 37.78 -39.17 55.68
N THR A 23 36.94 -40.04 56.25
CA THR A 23 35.60 -39.80 56.84
C THR A 23 34.54 -39.22 55.85
N PHE A 24 33.74 -40.15 55.36
CA PHE A 24 32.52 -39.89 54.61
C PHE A 24 31.49 -39.10 55.47
N ASN A 25 31.44 -37.81 55.33
CA ASN A 25 30.37 -37.02 55.97
C ASN A 25 29.22 -36.81 54.98
N MET A 26 28.24 -37.73 54.99
CA MET A 26 27.04 -37.74 54.14
C MET A 26 26.28 -36.38 54.14
N LYS A 27 26.34 -35.63 55.26
CA LYS A 27 25.77 -34.29 55.34
C LYS A 27 26.44 -33.30 54.42
N LYS A 28 27.76 -33.28 54.32
CA LYS A 28 28.49 -32.36 53.43
C LYS A 28 28.28 -32.67 51.95
N ILE A 29 28.09 -33.95 51.62
CA ILE A 29 27.75 -34.38 50.24
C ILE A 29 26.33 -33.94 49.91
N ALA A 30 25.38 -34.10 50.82
CA ALA A 30 24.01 -33.62 50.61
C ALA A 30 23.92 -32.09 50.50
N GLU A 31 24.68 -31.35 51.30
CA GLU A 31 24.80 -29.90 51.20
C GLU A 31 25.46 -29.46 49.89
N PHE A 32 26.50 -30.14 49.40
CA PHE A 32 27.14 -29.86 48.13
C PHE A 32 26.23 -30.17 46.95
N ILE A 33 25.50 -31.32 46.98
CA ILE A 33 24.51 -31.70 45.98
C ILE A 33 23.32 -30.70 46.02
N LEU A 34 22.91 -30.21 47.17
CA LEU A 34 21.88 -29.21 47.32
C LEU A 34 22.35 -27.85 46.77
N ILE A 35 23.60 -27.43 47.05
CA ILE A 35 24.18 -26.22 46.50
C ILE A 35 24.35 -26.32 44.98
N VAL A 36 24.82 -27.46 44.48
CA VAL A 36 24.93 -27.71 43.02
C VAL A 36 23.57 -27.79 42.38
N SER A 37 22.57 -28.40 43.00
CA SER A 37 21.18 -28.39 42.46
C SER A 37 20.52 -27.00 42.57
N ILE A 38 20.82 -26.19 43.59
CA ILE A 38 20.38 -24.79 43.68
C ILE A 38 21.12 -23.94 42.61
N LEU A 39 22.38 -24.17 42.34
CA LEU A 39 23.14 -23.52 41.27
C LEU A 39 22.69 -23.97 39.86
N PHE A 40 22.31 -25.24 39.70
CA PHE A 40 21.68 -25.73 38.45
C PHE A 40 20.21 -25.42 38.32
N SER A 41 19.49 -25.14 39.42
CA SER A 41 18.12 -24.64 39.39
C SER A 41 17.99 -23.11 39.26
N MET A 42 19.09 -22.39 39.18
CA MET A 42 19.10 -21.10 38.46
C MET A 42 18.96 -21.43 36.98
N SER A 43 17.80 -22.00 36.63
CA SER A 43 17.28 -21.95 35.26
C SER A 43 17.58 -20.56 34.78
N SER A 44 18.32 -20.41 33.69
CA SER A 44 18.45 -19.14 33.03
C SER A 44 17.02 -18.68 32.73
N MET A 45 16.44 -17.88 33.62
CA MET A 45 15.20 -17.19 33.32
C MET A 45 15.48 -16.49 32.02
N ALA A 46 14.80 -16.89 30.95
CA ALA A 46 14.95 -16.23 29.67
C ALA A 46 14.76 -14.74 29.93
N GLN A 47 15.86 -13.99 29.79
CA GLN A 47 15.82 -12.55 30.04
C GLN A 47 15.05 -11.92 28.88
N TYR A 48 13.80 -11.51 29.15
CA TYR A 48 13.02 -10.72 28.23
C TYR A 48 13.44 -9.27 28.27
N ASN A 49 13.46 -8.63 27.12
CA ASN A 49 13.70 -7.19 26.97
C ASN A 49 12.37 -6.48 26.72
N ASN A 50 12.14 -5.33 27.33
CA ASN A 50 10.95 -4.55 27.06
C ASN A 50 10.89 -4.19 25.57
N LEU A 51 9.77 -4.50 24.93
CA LEU A 51 9.52 -4.14 23.54
C LEU A 51 9.73 -2.63 23.36
N TRP A 52 10.63 -2.26 22.48
CA TRP A 52 10.74 -0.86 22.09
C TRP A 52 9.52 -0.47 21.25
N ILE A 53 8.84 0.58 21.66
CA ILE A 53 7.76 1.20 20.89
C ILE A 53 8.35 2.42 20.17
N PRO A 54 8.29 2.48 18.83
CA PRO A 54 8.81 3.61 18.08
C PRO A 54 8.22 4.95 18.54
N ASP A 55 9.04 5.99 18.59
CA ASP A 55 8.57 7.35 18.81
C ASP A 55 7.58 7.76 17.73
N THR A 56 6.74 8.75 18.01
CA THR A 56 5.73 9.21 17.07
C THR A 56 6.00 10.61 16.56
N LEU A 57 5.73 10.82 15.27
CA LEU A 57 5.63 12.14 14.66
C LEU A 57 4.21 12.31 14.10
N SER A 58 3.63 13.50 14.27
CA SER A 58 2.26 13.79 13.82
C SER A 58 2.20 15.16 13.15
N GLY A 59 1.26 15.33 12.23
CA GLY A 59 1.03 16.58 11.52
C GLY A 59 1.19 16.45 10.01
N THR A 60 1.56 17.54 9.35
CA THR A 60 1.66 17.61 7.89
C THR A 60 3.09 17.87 7.40
N SER A 61 4.07 18.05 8.30
CA SER A 61 5.48 18.24 7.93
C SER A 61 6.36 17.38 8.83
N PHE A 62 7.21 16.56 8.20
CA PHE A 62 8.02 15.54 8.87
C PHE A 62 9.50 15.73 8.52
N ASN A 63 10.36 15.78 9.54
CA ASN A 63 11.80 15.81 9.36
C ASN A 63 12.37 14.43 9.67
N LEU A 64 12.89 13.77 8.66
CA LEU A 64 13.43 12.42 8.70
C LEU A 64 14.92 12.47 8.33
N THR A 65 15.78 12.02 9.23
CA THR A 65 17.22 11.95 9.01
C THR A 65 17.67 10.50 9.02
N ILE A 66 18.13 10.02 7.88
CA ILE A 66 18.70 8.68 7.72
C ILE A 66 20.18 8.77 8.04
N LYS A 67 20.67 7.91 8.92
CA LYS A 67 22.09 7.92 9.34
C LYS A 67 22.59 6.57 9.78
N ASP A 68 23.88 6.34 9.58
CA ASP A 68 24.61 5.23 10.19
C ASP A 68 24.79 5.47 11.69
N THR A 69 24.73 4.37 12.45
CA THR A 69 24.78 4.41 13.92
C THR A 69 25.18 3.05 14.49
N PHE A 70 25.00 2.85 15.77
CA PHE A 70 25.31 1.61 16.48
C PHE A 70 24.17 1.26 17.44
N SER A 71 23.81 -0.01 17.50
CA SER A 71 22.79 -0.53 18.42
C SER A 71 23.31 -1.73 19.20
N GLN A 72 22.95 -1.83 20.49
CA GLN A 72 23.23 -2.97 21.35
C GLN A 72 22.10 -4.00 21.19
N LEU A 73 22.13 -4.79 20.11
CA LEU A 73 21.09 -5.79 19.80
C LEU A 73 21.36 -7.14 20.46
N ARG A 74 22.62 -7.43 20.78
CA ARG A 74 23.08 -8.66 21.46
C ARG A 74 24.17 -8.31 22.46
N THR A 75 24.40 -9.20 23.44
CA THR A 75 25.55 -9.08 24.34
C THR A 75 26.86 -9.13 23.55
N GLY A 76 27.82 -8.26 23.87
CA GLY A 76 29.12 -8.15 23.20
C GLY A 76 29.31 -6.80 22.50
N GLN A 77 29.92 -6.79 21.33
CA GLN A 77 30.13 -5.57 20.54
C GLN A 77 28.79 -5.02 20.04
N GLN A 78 28.72 -3.70 19.91
CA GLN A 78 27.59 -3.05 19.27
C GLN A 78 27.55 -3.41 17.77
N THR A 79 26.37 -3.61 17.25
CA THR A 79 26.11 -3.84 15.82
C THR A 79 26.06 -2.50 15.10
N ILE A 80 26.75 -2.39 13.96
CA ILE A 80 26.59 -1.27 13.04
C ILE A 80 25.18 -1.35 12.48
N THR A 81 24.40 -0.29 12.67
CA THR A 81 23.02 -0.18 12.22
C THR A 81 22.83 1.13 11.47
N SER A 82 21.72 1.25 10.78
CA SER A 82 21.24 2.51 10.23
C SER A 82 19.81 2.71 10.69
N GLY A 83 19.36 3.95 10.75
CA GLY A 83 17.99 4.24 11.16
C GLY A 83 17.53 5.61 10.72
N VAL A 84 16.25 5.84 10.87
CA VAL A 84 15.60 7.13 10.57
C VAL A 84 15.31 7.82 11.90
N ASN A 85 15.94 8.94 12.17
CA ASN A 85 15.88 9.69 13.45
C ASN A 85 16.35 8.89 14.68
N ASN A 86 16.58 7.59 14.55
CA ASN A 86 16.90 6.64 15.61
C ASN A 86 18.12 5.80 15.28
N LYS A 87 18.44 4.82 16.15
CA LYS A 87 19.59 3.92 15.97
C LYS A 87 19.29 2.69 15.12
N PHE A 88 18.06 2.23 15.13
CA PHE A 88 17.56 1.10 14.36
C PHE A 88 16.05 1.31 14.23
N TRP A 89 15.47 1.14 13.03
CA TRP A 89 14.10 1.50 12.74
C TRP A 89 13.85 3.01 12.88
N GLY A 90 12.68 3.50 12.50
CA GLY A 90 12.32 4.91 12.49
C GLY A 90 11.05 5.21 13.30
N PRO A 91 10.67 6.48 13.40
CA PRO A 91 9.44 6.88 14.08
C PRO A 91 8.20 6.40 13.34
N THR A 92 7.11 6.21 14.07
CA THR A 92 5.79 6.04 13.49
C THR A 92 5.21 7.40 13.09
N LEU A 93 4.88 7.55 11.82
CA LEU A 93 4.26 8.76 11.29
C LEU A 93 2.74 8.64 11.37
N PHE A 94 2.08 9.60 12.04
CA PHE A 94 0.63 9.71 12.06
C PHE A 94 0.17 10.81 11.11
N VAL A 95 -0.65 10.44 10.12
CA VAL A 95 -1.20 11.33 9.11
C VAL A 95 -2.71 11.15 9.01
N ASN A 96 -3.44 12.16 8.53
CA ASN A 96 -4.87 12.05 8.34
C ASN A 96 -5.21 12.04 6.84
N LYS A 97 -6.21 11.27 6.47
CA LYS A 97 -6.77 11.30 5.12
C LYS A 97 -7.26 12.72 4.79
N GLY A 98 -6.88 13.19 3.60
CA GLY A 98 -7.19 14.54 3.10
C GLY A 98 -6.11 15.57 3.36
N ASP A 99 -5.20 15.35 4.33
CA ASP A 99 -4.07 16.25 4.57
C ASP A 99 -3.04 16.16 3.42
N THR A 100 -2.42 17.28 3.09
CA THR A 100 -1.21 17.28 2.26
C THR A 100 0.02 17.22 3.16
N VAL A 101 0.82 16.17 3.00
CA VAL A 101 2.03 15.95 3.78
C VAL A 101 3.27 16.39 3.04
N HIS A 102 4.25 16.91 3.78
CA HIS A 102 5.57 17.32 3.29
C HIS A 102 6.64 16.54 4.05
N MET A 103 7.44 15.77 3.36
CA MET A 103 8.53 14.98 3.93
C MET A 103 9.86 15.66 3.66
N ASN A 104 10.64 15.92 4.70
CA ASN A 104 12.00 16.44 4.60
C ASN A 104 12.96 15.29 4.94
N VAL A 105 13.37 14.52 3.92
CA VAL A 105 14.21 13.34 4.08
C VAL A 105 15.66 13.70 3.82
N ARG A 106 16.46 13.77 4.87
CA ARG A 106 17.90 14.02 4.80
C ARG A 106 18.68 12.71 4.85
N ASN A 107 19.50 12.47 3.86
CA ASN A 107 20.48 11.40 3.90
C ASN A 107 21.78 11.90 4.56
N SER A 108 22.08 11.39 5.74
CA SER A 108 23.32 11.66 6.48
C SER A 108 24.22 10.42 6.57
N MET A 109 23.98 9.39 5.76
CA MET A 109 24.88 8.26 5.57
C MET A 109 26.01 8.61 4.60
N ASN A 110 26.97 7.72 4.47
CA ASN A 110 28.03 7.82 3.48
C ASN A 110 27.61 7.26 2.10
N ASP A 111 26.55 6.46 2.07
CA ASP A 111 26.00 5.83 0.87
C ASP A 111 24.74 6.53 0.40
N SER A 112 24.45 6.42 -0.90
CA SER A 112 23.15 6.81 -1.45
C SER A 112 22.05 5.89 -0.95
N THR A 113 20.82 6.41 -0.83
CA THR A 113 19.65 5.62 -0.45
C THR A 113 18.40 6.15 -1.13
N THR A 114 17.25 5.54 -0.84
CA THR A 114 15.91 6.04 -1.17
C THR A 114 15.02 5.88 0.05
N ILE A 115 13.81 6.43 0.04
CA ILE A 115 12.72 6.09 0.96
C ILE A 115 11.44 5.96 0.14
N HIS A 116 10.97 4.73 0.00
CA HIS A 116 9.68 4.41 -0.59
C HIS A 116 8.58 4.45 0.48
N TRP A 117 7.45 5.05 0.11
CA TRP A 117 6.26 5.17 0.96
C TRP A 117 5.29 4.02 0.65
N HIS A 118 5.61 2.85 1.17
CA HIS A 118 4.96 1.59 0.80
C HIS A 118 3.44 1.61 1.02
N GLY A 119 2.71 1.37 -0.05
CA GLY A 119 1.25 1.34 -0.09
C GLY A 119 0.60 2.72 -0.16
N MET A 120 1.37 3.81 -0.22
CA MET A 120 0.80 5.15 -0.42
C MET A 120 0.40 5.38 -1.88
N HIS A 121 -0.77 5.99 -2.08
CA HIS A 121 -1.24 6.46 -3.37
C HIS A 121 -0.74 7.90 -3.57
N LEU A 122 0.19 8.11 -4.50
CA LEU A 122 0.94 9.35 -4.63
C LEU A 122 1.57 9.50 -6.03
N PRO A 123 1.97 10.73 -6.46
CA PRO A 123 2.62 10.94 -7.75
C PRO A 123 3.94 10.18 -7.89
N ALA A 124 4.22 9.62 -9.08
CA ALA A 124 5.41 8.80 -9.36
C ALA A 124 6.73 9.46 -8.96
N VAL A 125 6.87 10.77 -9.16
CA VAL A 125 8.08 11.54 -8.79
C VAL A 125 8.28 11.65 -7.26
N MET A 126 7.27 11.31 -6.46
CA MET A 126 7.29 11.34 -5.00
C MET A 126 7.35 9.94 -4.37
N ASP A 127 7.35 8.88 -5.19
CA ASP A 127 7.21 7.49 -4.78
C ASP A 127 8.38 6.95 -3.95
N GLY A 128 9.59 7.41 -4.23
CA GLY A 128 10.80 7.00 -3.49
C GLY A 128 11.37 5.66 -3.92
N GLY A 129 11.03 5.19 -5.10
CA GLY A 129 11.61 4.03 -5.75
C GLY A 129 13.04 4.27 -6.26
N PRO A 130 13.61 3.36 -7.09
CA PRO A 130 14.99 3.44 -7.58
C PRO A 130 15.33 4.73 -8.35
N HIS A 131 14.32 5.44 -8.86
CA HIS A 131 14.48 6.71 -9.58
C HIS A 131 14.66 7.94 -8.67
N GLN A 132 14.28 7.87 -7.40
CA GLN A 132 14.35 8.99 -6.45
C GLN A 132 15.54 8.81 -5.47
N VAL A 133 16.74 8.69 -6.04
CA VAL A 133 17.98 8.52 -5.26
C VAL A 133 18.25 9.75 -4.40
N ILE A 134 18.59 9.54 -3.13
CA ILE A 134 18.99 10.56 -2.16
C ILE A 134 20.50 10.41 -1.90
N PRO A 135 21.37 11.17 -2.58
CA PRO A 135 22.81 11.09 -2.37
C PRO A 135 23.23 11.49 -0.94
N PRO A 136 24.43 11.11 -0.48
CA PRO A 136 24.98 11.52 0.80
C PRO A 136 24.92 13.04 1.01
N GLY A 137 24.51 13.46 2.21
CA GLY A 137 24.45 14.88 2.60
C GLY A 137 23.30 15.68 1.96
N THR A 138 22.45 15.08 1.14
CA THR A 138 21.36 15.79 0.44
C THR A 138 20.03 15.70 1.18
N LEU A 139 19.09 16.55 0.78
CA LEU A 139 17.73 16.63 1.28
C LEU A 139 16.76 16.40 0.11
N TRP A 140 15.87 15.39 0.25
CA TRP A 140 14.76 15.13 -0.66
C TRP A 140 13.46 15.56 0.00
N GLN A 141 12.57 16.26 -0.74
CA GLN A 141 11.38 16.89 -0.17
C GLN A 141 10.11 16.52 -0.96
N PRO A 142 9.68 15.27 -0.92
CA PRO A 142 8.41 14.87 -1.54
C PRO A 142 7.23 15.39 -0.74
N TYR A 143 6.11 15.60 -1.45
CA TYR A 143 4.83 15.98 -0.86
C TYR A 143 3.67 15.41 -1.66
N TRP A 144 2.60 15.02 -0.98
CA TRP A 144 1.39 14.52 -1.63
C TRP A 144 0.19 14.65 -0.69
N GLN A 145 -1.02 14.55 -1.25
CA GLN A 145 -2.24 14.45 -0.47
C GLN A 145 -2.48 12.99 -0.04
N ILE A 146 -2.83 12.77 1.23
CA ILE A 146 -3.17 11.44 1.76
C ILE A 146 -4.57 11.06 1.27
N ASN A 147 -4.65 10.25 0.21
CA ASN A 147 -5.90 9.71 -0.33
C ASN A 147 -6.22 8.32 0.23
N ASN A 148 -5.25 7.68 0.85
CA ASN A 148 -5.34 6.34 1.42
C ASN A 148 -6.43 6.21 2.49
N LEU A 149 -7.00 5.01 2.63
CA LEU A 149 -7.89 4.67 3.73
C LEU A 149 -7.13 4.55 5.05
N ALA A 150 -7.84 4.70 6.18
CA ALA A 150 -7.25 4.49 7.50
C ALA A 150 -6.70 3.07 7.64
N GLY A 151 -5.44 2.96 8.03
CA GLY A 151 -4.73 1.68 8.11
C GLY A 151 -3.27 1.81 8.49
N THR A 152 -2.57 0.69 8.45
CA THR A 152 -1.15 0.59 8.76
C THR A 152 -0.34 0.45 7.48
N TYR A 153 0.44 1.46 7.19
CA TYR A 153 1.40 1.55 6.10
C TYR A 153 2.79 1.65 6.69
N TRP A 154 3.83 1.72 5.84
CA TRP A 154 5.20 1.84 6.29
C TRP A 154 6.09 2.52 5.26
N TYR A 155 7.32 2.83 5.61
CA TYR A 155 8.32 3.36 4.71
C TYR A 155 9.63 2.58 4.85
N HIS A 156 10.34 2.38 3.75
CA HIS A 156 11.59 1.63 3.71
C HIS A 156 12.47 2.04 2.52
N PRO A 157 13.76 1.69 2.51
CA PRO A 157 14.63 1.96 1.36
C PRO A 157 14.25 1.06 0.17
N HIS A 158 14.49 1.56 -1.03
CA HIS A 158 14.21 0.88 -2.29
C HIS A 158 15.26 1.19 -3.36
N LEU A 159 16.53 1.36 -2.96
CA LEU A 159 17.61 1.59 -3.90
C LEU A 159 18.06 0.25 -4.47
N HIS A 160 17.97 0.09 -5.80
CA HIS A 160 18.40 -1.13 -6.51
C HIS A 160 19.82 -1.52 -6.14
N GLU A 161 20.06 -2.81 -5.88
CA GLU A 161 21.31 -3.42 -5.39
C GLU A 161 21.68 -3.05 -3.93
N MET A 162 20.85 -2.26 -3.22
CA MET A 162 21.14 -1.81 -1.85
C MET A 162 19.95 -2.00 -0.89
N THR A 163 18.80 -2.45 -1.37
CA THR A 163 17.60 -2.62 -0.54
C THR A 163 17.84 -3.62 0.58
N LEU A 164 18.43 -4.77 0.27
CA LEU A 164 18.78 -5.83 1.23
C LEU A 164 19.66 -5.29 2.37
N GLU A 165 20.72 -4.56 2.05
CA GLU A 165 21.63 -4.02 3.06
C GLU A 165 20.97 -2.98 3.94
N HIS A 166 20.26 -2.02 3.34
CA HIS A 166 19.64 -0.93 4.06
C HIS A 166 18.49 -1.39 4.96
N VAL A 167 17.64 -2.32 4.49
CA VAL A 167 16.60 -2.95 5.32
C VAL A 167 17.22 -3.79 6.44
N THR A 168 18.28 -4.53 6.14
CA THR A 168 18.98 -5.34 7.16
C THR A 168 19.53 -4.46 8.26
N LYS A 169 20.12 -3.30 7.94
CA LYS A 169 20.69 -2.35 8.89
C LYS A 169 19.63 -1.60 9.71
N GLY A 170 18.35 -1.61 9.29
CA GLY A 170 17.24 -1.11 10.08
C GLY A 170 16.62 0.20 9.59
N ILE A 171 16.81 0.58 8.32
CA ILE A 171 16.10 1.72 7.74
C ILE A 171 14.66 1.30 7.46
N GLY A 172 13.69 1.98 8.06
CA GLY A 172 12.26 1.75 7.90
C GLY A 172 11.45 2.31 9.06
N GLY A 173 10.14 2.35 8.94
CA GLY A 173 9.23 2.80 10.00
C GLY A 173 7.77 2.71 9.59
N PHE A 174 6.87 2.80 10.56
CA PHE A 174 5.44 2.78 10.33
C PHE A 174 4.91 4.12 9.85
N MET A 175 3.86 4.08 9.02
CA MET A 175 2.98 5.22 8.74
C MET A 175 1.54 4.78 9.02
N ILE A 176 0.85 5.47 9.92
CA ILE A 176 -0.53 5.17 10.30
C ILE A 176 -1.42 6.28 9.76
N VAL A 177 -2.28 5.92 8.83
CA VAL A 177 -3.31 6.82 8.31
C VAL A 177 -4.54 6.72 9.19
N ARG A 178 -5.11 7.87 9.54
CA ARG A 178 -6.39 8.00 10.25
C ARG A 178 -7.41 8.71 9.39
N ASP A 179 -8.68 8.36 9.59
CA ASP A 179 -9.82 9.04 8.99
C ASP A 179 -11.00 9.14 9.97
N PRO A 180 -12.03 9.95 9.67
CA PRO A 180 -13.21 10.07 10.51
C PRO A 180 -13.98 8.75 10.70
N GLN A 181 -13.99 7.87 9.69
CA GLN A 181 -14.70 6.59 9.75
C GLN A 181 -14.04 5.65 10.76
N GLU A 182 -12.72 5.44 10.66
CA GLU A 182 -11.96 4.65 11.63
C GLU A 182 -12.05 5.24 13.03
N SER A 183 -11.97 6.57 13.13
CA SER A 183 -11.98 7.29 14.41
C SER A 183 -13.32 7.19 15.16
N ALA A 184 -14.42 6.97 14.46
CA ALA A 184 -15.75 6.75 15.04
C ALA A 184 -15.95 5.34 15.62
N LEU A 185 -15.11 4.37 15.29
CA LEU A 185 -15.23 2.99 15.77
C LEU A 185 -14.71 2.86 17.21
N ALA A 186 -15.30 1.96 17.98
CA ALA A 186 -14.81 1.59 19.31
C ALA A 186 -13.62 0.63 19.18
N LEU A 187 -12.44 1.15 18.82
CA LEU A 187 -11.20 0.41 18.67
C LEU A 187 -10.13 0.90 19.66
N PRO A 188 -9.21 0.04 20.12
CA PRO A 188 -8.04 0.47 20.88
C PRO A 188 -7.20 1.48 20.07
N ARG A 189 -6.77 2.60 20.70
CA ARG A 189 -6.06 3.72 20.04
C ARG A 189 -4.96 4.35 20.86
N LYS A 190 -4.70 3.87 22.07
CA LYS A 190 -3.62 4.40 22.90
C LYS A 190 -2.32 3.73 22.48
N TYR A 191 -1.61 4.42 21.57
CA TYR A 191 -0.35 3.93 21.00
C TYR A 191 0.64 3.56 22.11
N GLY A 192 1.23 2.36 21.98
CA GLY A 192 2.14 1.79 22.97
C GLY A 192 1.48 1.26 24.25
N ILE A 193 0.15 1.35 24.38
CA ILE A 193 -0.61 0.88 25.55
C ILE A 193 -1.60 -0.22 25.14
N ASP A 194 -2.53 0.08 24.25
CA ASP A 194 -3.53 -0.87 23.73
C ASP A 194 -3.62 -0.88 22.20
N ASP A 195 -2.83 -0.05 21.52
CA ASP A 195 -2.59 -0.02 20.07
C ASP A 195 -1.08 -0.14 19.84
N ILE A 196 -0.60 -1.34 19.48
CA ILE A 196 0.81 -1.71 19.51
C ILE A 196 1.33 -1.95 18.10
N PRO A 197 2.31 -1.18 17.62
CA PRO A 197 3.01 -1.48 16.37
C PRO A 197 3.99 -2.64 16.60
N ILE A 198 4.04 -3.57 15.65
CA ILE A 198 4.89 -4.76 15.71
C ILE A 198 5.54 -4.97 14.35
N ALA A 199 6.81 -4.60 14.20
CA ALA A 199 7.62 -4.95 13.04
C ALA A 199 8.38 -6.24 13.33
N LEU A 200 8.12 -7.27 12.53
CA LEU A 200 8.77 -8.57 12.62
C LEU A 200 9.98 -8.60 11.71
N THR A 201 11.15 -8.85 12.30
CA THR A 201 12.40 -9.03 11.56
C THR A 201 13.22 -10.12 12.21
N SER A 202 14.02 -10.86 11.43
CA SER A 202 15.08 -11.72 11.96
C SER A 202 16.41 -11.36 11.31
N ARG A 203 17.51 -11.56 12.05
CA ARG A 203 18.83 -11.20 11.57
C ARG A 203 19.84 -12.32 11.84
N ARG A 204 20.84 -12.40 10.98
CA ARG A 204 22.02 -13.25 11.20
C ARG A 204 23.20 -12.37 11.57
N TYR A 205 24.01 -12.87 12.50
CA TYR A 205 25.17 -12.16 13.00
C TYR A 205 26.44 -12.98 12.79
N ASP A 206 27.53 -12.30 12.48
CA ASP A 206 28.88 -12.88 12.49
C ASP A 206 29.44 -13.01 13.92
N ALA A 207 30.69 -13.49 14.03
CA ALA A 207 31.38 -13.67 15.31
C ALA A 207 31.67 -12.34 16.03
N THR A 208 31.60 -11.20 15.34
CA THR A 208 31.83 -9.84 15.87
C THR A 208 30.52 -9.08 16.13
N ASN A 209 29.40 -9.75 16.14
CA ASN A 209 28.06 -9.15 16.29
C ASN A 209 27.65 -8.20 15.16
N GLN A 210 28.25 -8.28 13.98
CA GLN A 210 27.79 -7.52 12.83
C GLN A 210 26.76 -8.30 12.03
N PHE A 211 25.86 -7.60 11.34
CA PHE A 211 24.91 -8.23 10.44
C PHE A 211 25.61 -8.92 9.28
N VAL A 212 25.17 -10.12 8.96
CA VAL A 212 25.56 -10.81 7.73
C VAL A 212 24.56 -10.42 6.66
N VAL A 213 24.97 -9.60 5.69
CA VAL A 213 24.13 -9.08 4.60
C VAL A 213 24.34 -9.82 3.27
N THR A 214 25.34 -10.70 3.19
CA THR A 214 25.64 -11.45 1.96
C THR A 214 25.41 -12.94 2.16
N ASN A 215 24.94 -13.63 1.11
CA ASN A 215 24.75 -15.09 1.10
C ASN A 215 23.84 -15.62 2.23
N THR A 216 22.92 -14.78 2.76
CA THR A 216 21.95 -15.21 3.77
C THR A 216 20.61 -14.56 3.48
N VAL A 217 19.56 -15.37 3.45
CA VAL A 217 18.18 -14.90 3.23
C VAL A 217 17.33 -15.00 4.49
N TYR A 218 17.72 -15.87 5.44
CA TYR A 218 16.98 -16.07 6.70
C TYR A 218 17.84 -15.77 7.92
N GLY A 219 17.31 -14.94 8.82
CA GLY A 219 17.93 -14.65 10.12
C GLY A 219 17.78 -15.80 11.11
N ASP A 220 18.71 -15.88 12.07
CA ASP A 220 18.73 -16.86 13.18
C ASP A 220 18.18 -16.27 14.48
N TYR A 221 18.08 -14.96 14.57
CA TYR A 221 17.66 -14.20 15.74
C TYR A 221 16.45 -13.34 15.44
N MET A 222 15.36 -13.62 16.14
CA MET A 222 14.13 -12.82 16.05
C MET A 222 14.33 -11.46 16.74
N LEU A 223 13.95 -10.40 16.07
CA LEU A 223 13.89 -9.03 16.56
C LEU A 223 12.50 -8.47 16.32
N THR A 224 11.77 -8.17 17.38
CA THR A 224 10.48 -7.50 17.28
C THR A 224 10.66 -6.01 17.57
N ASN A 225 10.37 -5.13 16.63
CA ASN A 225 10.75 -3.71 16.67
C ASN A 225 12.25 -3.52 16.99
N GLY A 226 13.13 -4.36 16.46
CA GLY A 226 14.57 -4.34 16.80
C GLY A 226 14.90 -4.84 18.21
N THR A 227 13.96 -5.35 18.98
CA THR A 227 14.15 -5.85 20.35
C THR A 227 14.28 -7.37 20.34
N PRO A 228 15.42 -7.95 20.76
CA PRO A 228 15.57 -9.39 20.93
C PRO A 228 14.81 -9.89 22.16
N ASN A 229 14.22 -11.08 22.11
CA ASN A 229 13.39 -11.64 23.18
C ASN A 229 12.39 -10.62 23.74
N ALA A 230 11.66 -9.97 22.86
CA ALA A 230 10.78 -8.86 23.18
C ALA A 230 9.64 -9.26 24.11
N GLN A 231 9.37 -8.44 25.13
CA GLN A 231 8.23 -8.55 26.03
C GLN A 231 7.46 -7.24 26.06
N VAL A 232 6.14 -7.32 26.07
CA VAL A 232 5.25 -6.17 26.25
C VAL A 232 4.24 -6.44 27.37
N SER A 233 3.93 -5.39 28.16
CA SER A 233 2.85 -5.43 29.15
C SER A 233 1.59 -4.84 28.55
N LEU A 234 0.50 -5.64 28.48
CA LEU A 234 -0.75 -5.26 27.82
C LEU A 234 -1.92 -5.31 28.81
N PRO A 235 -2.86 -4.36 28.75
CA PRO A 235 -3.99 -4.31 29.66
C PRO A 235 -4.99 -5.44 29.39
N LYS A 236 -5.67 -5.89 30.47
CA LYS A 236 -6.72 -6.91 30.44
C LYS A 236 -8.00 -6.39 29.76
N GLN A 237 -7.96 -6.23 28.44
CA GLN A 237 -9.04 -5.73 27.58
C GLN A 237 -8.81 -6.17 26.14
N TYR A 238 -9.61 -5.72 25.17
CA TYR A 238 -9.21 -5.83 23.77
C TYR A 238 -7.98 -4.93 23.49
N VAL A 239 -7.00 -5.49 22.79
CA VAL A 239 -5.76 -4.81 22.37
C VAL A 239 -5.64 -4.94 20.87
N ARG A 240 -5.25 -3.86 20.19
CA ARG A 240 -4.96 -3.82 18.76
C ARG A 240 -3.47 -4.05 18.55
N LEU A 241 -3.13 -5.05 17.74
CA LEU A 241 -1.76 -5.27 17.29
C LEU A 241 -1.70 -4.93 15.79
N ARG A 242 -0.81 -4.02 15.43
CA ARG A 242 -0.51 -3.62 14.04
C ARG A 242 0.76 -4.31 13.62
N ILE A 243 0.63 -5.44 12.93
CA ILE A 243 1.75 -6.32 12.63
C ILE A 243 2.19 -6.11 11.19
N LEU A 244 3.46 -5.79 11.00
CA LEU A 244 4.15 -5.70 9.73
C LEU A 244 5.18 -6.81 9.66
N ASN A 245 5.22 -7.56 8.57
CA ASN A 245 6.34 -8.43 8.25
C ASN A 245 7.40 -7.59 7.49
N ALA A 246 8.41 -7.10 8.21
CA ALA A 246 9.53 -6.32 7.69
C ALA A 246 10.80 -7.17 7.51
N GLU A 247 10.62 -8.44 7.19
CA GLU A 247 11.71 -9.38 6.90
C GLU A 247 12.36 -9.13 5.55
N ILE A 248 13.47 -9.81 5.35
CA ILE A 248 14.15 -9.91 4.06
C ILE A 248 13.41 -10.89 3.16
N GLU A 249 13.06 -12.08 3.70
CA GLU A 249 12.40 -13.15 2.93
C GLU A 249 11.44 -14.02 3.76
N ARG A 250 11.57 -14.10 5.09
CA ARG A 250 10.80 -15.04 5.92
C ARG A 250 9.31 -14.69 5.97
N GLY A 251 8.45 -15.68 5.69
CA GLY A 251 7.03 -15.65 6.01
C GLY A 251 6.74 -16.11 7.44
N TYR A 252 5.62 -15.71 7.97
CA TYR A 252 5.15 -16.09 9.31
C TYR A 252 3.73 -16.68 9.26
N ASN A 253 3.49 -17.73 10.07
CA ASN A 253 2.15 -18.21 10.38
C ASN A 253 1.86 -17.88 11.85
N LEU A 254 1.27 -16.71 12.09
CA LEU A 254 1.14 -16.11 13.41
C LEU A 254 -0.08 -16.65 14.18
N GLY A 255 0.06 -16.77 15.50
CA GLY A 255 -1.01 -17.13 16.41
C GLY A 255 -0.55 -17.07 17.86
N PHE A 256 -1.47 -17.24 18.82
CA PHE A 256 -1.14 -17.20 20.24
C PHE A 256 -0.82 -18.59 20.80
N SER A 257 0.07 -18.65 21.80
CA SER A 257 0.55 -19.90 22.42
C SER A 257 -0.57 -20.72 23.11
N ASP A 258 -1.64 -20.07 23.53
CA ASP A 258 -2.84 -20.70 24.11
C ASP A 258 -3.95 -20.96 23.07
N ASN A 259 -3.64 -20.77 21.79
CA ASN A 259 -4.55 -20.97 20.66
C ASN A 259 -5.85 -20.17 20.73
N ARG A 260 -5.83 -19.02 21.45
CA ARG A 260 -6.99 -18.13 21.50
C ARG A 260 -7.35 -17.56 20.15
N THR A 261 -8.65 -17.33 19.97
CA THR A 261 -9.18 -16.59 18.82
C THR A 261 -8.81 -15.12 18.93
N PHE A 262 -8.49 -14.52 17.79
CA PHE A 262 -8.38 -13.08 17.57
C PHE A 262 -9.21 -12.66 16.36
N TYR A 263 -9.42 -11.36 16.19
CA TYR A 263 -10.16 -10.82 15.06
C TYR A 263 -9.24 -10.02 14.16
N ILE A 264 -9.14 -10.41 12.90
CA ILE A 264 -8.48 -9.61 11.88
C ILE A 264 -9.45 -8.49 11.50
N ILE A 265 -9.01 -7.24 11.66
CA ILE A 265 -9.82 -6.04 11.41
C ILE A 265 -9.33 -5.22 10.21
N GLY A 266 -8.10 -5.43 9.78
CA GLY A 266 -7.50 -4.72 8.65
C GLY A 266 -6.31 -5.47 8.07
N ASN A 267 -5.96 -5.09 6.85
CA ASN A 267 -4.79 -5.58 6.13
C ASN A 267 -4.08 -4.40 5.43
N ASP A 268 -3.30 -4.65 4.37
CA ASP A 268 -2.42 -3.66 3.74
C ASP A 268 -3.11 -2.34 3.39
N GLY A 269 -4.30 -2.39 2.79
CA GLY A 269 -5.01 -1.21 2.30
C GLY A 269 -6.07 -0.66 3.26
N GLY A 270 -6.06 -1.03 4.54
CA GLY A 270 -6.95 -0.50 5.57
C GLY A 270 -7.89 -1.50 6.21
N LEU A 271 -8.98 -1.01 6.81
CA LEU A 271 -9.94 -1.84 7.51
C LEU A 271 -10.74 -2.76 6.56
N LEU A 272 -11.00 -3.99 7.00
CA LEU A 272 -11.98 -4.87 6.36
C LEU A 272 -13.40 -4.34 6.57
N ASN A 273 -14.37 -4.82 5.79
CA ASN A 273 -15.77 -4.44 6.01
C ASN A 273 -16.32 -5.02 7.33
N THR A 274 -15.92 -6.24 7.67
CA THR A 274 -16.30 -6.93 8.91
C THR A 274 -15.09 -7.62 9.52
N PRO A 275 -15.06 -7.84 10.85
CA PRO A 275 -13.99 -8.59 11.50
C PRO A 275 -13.98 -10.05 11.04
N VAL A 276 -12.79 -10.60 10.81
CA VAL A 276 -12.60 -12.03 10.50
C VAL A 276 -12.01 -12.75 11.72
N SER A 277 -12.74 -13.75 12.23
CA SER A 277 -12.30 -14.58 13.36
C SER A 277 -11.25 -15.59 12.92
N ALA A 278 -10.11 -15.64 13.60
CA ALA A 278 -9.01 -16.53 13.28
C ALA A 278 -8.26 -17.00 14.53
N THR A 279 -7.54 -18.13 14.42
CA THR A 279 -6.54 -18.57 15.40
C THR A 279 -5.13 -18.55 14.81
N ARG A 280 -5.03 -18.38 13.48
CA ARG A 280 -3.78 -18.29 12.71
C ARG A 280 -3.96 -17.31 11.57
N VAL A 281 -2.89 -16.61 11.24
CA VAL A 281 -2.81 -15.77 10.04
C VAL A 281 -1.42 -15.88 9.42
N LYS A 282 -1.37 -16.14 8.13
CA LYS A 282 -0.12 -16.10 7.36
C LYS A 282 0.16 -14.65 6.97
N LEU A 283 1.42 -14.23 7.14
CA LEU A 283 1.87 -12.89 6.84
C LEU A 283 3.21 -12.96 6.09
N MET A 284 3.24 -12.54 4.85
CA MET A 284 4.43 -12.53 4.01
C MET A 284 5.14 -11.18 4.07
N VAL A 285 6.34 -11.13 3.54
CA VAL A 285 7.18 -9.92 3.56
C VAL A 285 6.45 -8.76 2.87
N GLY A 286 6.42 -7.61 3.52
CA GLY A 286 5.72 -6.41 3.07
C GLY A 286 4.25 -6.36 3.49
N GLU A 287 3.61 -7.49 3.83
CA GLU A 287 2.21 -7.51 4.26
C GLU A 287 2.04 -6.94 5.67
N ARG A 288 0.89 -6.31 5.90
CA ARG A 288 0.42 -5.83 7.20
C ARG A 288 -0.90 -6.50 7.56
N VAL A 289 -1.07 -6.75 8.84
CA VAL A 289 -2.33 -7.20 9.42
C VAL A 289 -2.61 -6.45 10.73
N GLU A 290 -3.84 -6.03 10.92
CA GLU A 290 -4.30 -5.47 12.18
C GLU A 290 -5.25 -6.44 12.84
N ILE A 291 -4.93 -6.83 14.08
CA ILE A 291 -5.73 -7.79 14.84
C ILE A 291 -6.20 -7.20 16.18
N LEU A 292 -7.39 -7.61 16.60
CA LEU A 292 -7.88 -7.41 17.96
C LEU A 292 -7.80 -8.72 18.73
N VAL A 293 -7.01 -8.72 19.82
CA VAL A 293 -6.92 -9.84 20.74
C VAL A 293 -7.62 -9.51 22.05
N ASN A 294 -8.46 -10.43 22.53
CA ASN A 294 -9.14 -10.27 23.81
C ASN A 294 -8.27 -10.80 24.96
N LEU A 295 -7.73 -9.91 25.78
CA LEU A 295 -7.04 -10.23 27.02
C LEU A 295 -7.96 -10.12 28.25
N GLY A 296 -9.23 -9.72 28.08
CA GLY A 296 -10.22 -9.57 29.16
C GLY A 296 -10.56 -10.88 29.89
N THR A 297 -10.34 -12.03 29.26
CA THR A 297 -10.54 -13.36 29.85
C THR A 297 -9.34 -13.87 30.63
N SER A 298 -8.17 -13.22 30.55
CA SER A 298 -6.96 -13.58 31.30
C SER A 298 -6.97 -12.95 32.69
N ASN A 299 -6.08 -13.41 33.60
CA ASN A 299 -5.85 -12.77 34.89
C ASN A 299 -4.68 -11.78 34.79
N VAL A 300 -4.68 -10.77 35.67
CA VAL A 300 -3.51 -9.91 35.82
C VAL A 300 -2.33 -10.76 36.31
N GLY A 301 -1.20 -10.64 35.63
CA GLY A 301 -0.01 -11.45 35.88
C GLY A 301 0.13 -12.68 34.95
N ASP A 302 -0.92 -13.08 34.26
CA ASP A 302 -0.82 -14.12 33.23
C ASP A 302 0.14 -13.72 32.12
N SER A 303 0.75 -14.72 31.51
CA SER A 303 1.66 -14.56 30.38
C SER A 303 1.24 -15.46 29.22
N LEU A 304 1.39 -14.95 28.00
CA LEU A 304 1.21 -15.70 26.75
C LEU A 304 2.20 -15.18 25.70
N ASN A 305 2.34 -15.93 24.61
CA ASN A 305 3.22 -15.55 23.53
C ASN A 305 2.43 -15.35 22.23
N LEU A 306 2.79 -14.33 21.46
CA LEU A 306 2.58 -14.35 20.01
C LEU A 306 3.67 -15.22 19.40
N MET A 307 3.27 -16.24 18.65
CA MET A 307 4.12 -17.28 18.09
C MET A 307 4.14 -17.20 16.57
N ALA A 308 5.26 -17.58 15.97
CA ALA A 308 5.33 -18.03 14.59
C ALA A 308 5.23 -19.56 14.57
N TYR A 309 4.14 -20.08 13.99
CA TYR A 309 3.91 -21.52 13.78
C TYR A 309 4.44 -21.92 12.41
N ASN A 310 5.77 -21.88 12.25
CA ASN A 310 6.43 -22.09 10.97
C ASN A 310 6.86 -23.54 10.73
N SER A 311 6.67 -24.43 11.70
CA SER A 311 6.91 -25.86 11.49
C SER A 311 5.87 -26.47 10.53
N ASN A 312 6.33 -27.43 9.73
CA ASN A 312 5.49 -28.22 8.82
C ASN A 312 4.66 -27.38 7.81
N GLN A 313 5.19 -26.24 7.39
CA GLN A 313 4.59 -25.49 6.30
C GLN A 313 4.82 -26.23 4.96
N ALA A 314 3.98 -25.93 3.97
CA ALA A 314 4.14 -26.49 2.62
C ALA A 314 5.52 -26.12 2.06
N PHE A 315 6.13 -27.03 1.28
CA PHE A 315 7.39 -26.76 0.59
C PHE A 315 7.25 -25.50 -0.29
N GLY A 316 8.25 -24.63 -0.23
CA GLY A 316 8.23 -23.33 -0.90
C GLY A 316 7.62 -22.19 -0.06
N PHE A 317 7.14 -22.49 1.17
CA PHE A 317 6.79 -21.44 2.13
C PHE A 317 8.08 -20.85 2.72
N PRO A 318 8.33 -19.54 2.58
CA PRO A 318 9.59 -18.93 3.00
C PRO A 318 9.90 -19.12 4.49
N GLY A 319 11.00 -19.80 4.80
CA GLY A 319 11.39 -20.15 6.18
C GLY A 319 10.63 -21.32 6.80
N GLY A 320 9.83 -22.05 6.02
CA GLY A 320 9.18 -23.31 6.44
C GLY A 320 9.91 -24.57 5.95
N GLU A 321 11.02 -24.44 5.24
CA GLU A 321 11.78 -25.51 4.61
C GLU A 321 12.59 -26.29 5.63
N ALA A 322 12.34 -27.59 5.72
CA ALA A 322 13.12 -28.51 6.56
C ALA A 322 14.44 -28.91 5.88
N GLY A 323 15.53 -28.97 6.66
CA GLY A 323 16.79 -29.56 6.23
C GLY A 323 17.58 -28.78 5.17
N VAL A 324 17.24 -27.53 4.93
CA VAL A 324 17.95 -26.66 3.98
C VAL A 324 19.23 -26.13 4.62
N ALA A 325 20.36 -26.25 3.91
CA ALA A 325 21.69 -25.83 4.34
C ALA A 325 22.19 -24.61 3.53
N GLY A 326 23.34 -24.06 3.95
CA GLY A 326 23.97 -22.93 3.28
C GLY A 326 23.21 -21.62 3.51
N GLN A 327 23.05 -20.84 2.46
CA GLN A 327 22.37 -19.53 2.51
C GLN A 327 20.91 -19.62 2.95
N PHE A 328 20.24 -20.74 2.69
CA PHE A 328 18.85 -20.98 3.09
C PHE A 328 18.73 -21.58 4.50
N GLY A 329 19.84 -22.02 5.11
CA GLY A 329 19.82 -22.57 6.47
C GLY A 329 19.62 -21.49 7.52
N SER A 330 18.76 -21.74 8.51
CA SER A 330 18.56 -20.87 9.67
C SER A 330 18.09 -21.68 10.88
N LEU A 331 18.43 -21.22 12.09
CA LEU A 331 17.96 -21.82 13.34
C LEU A 331 16.43 -21.67 13.53
N LEU A 332 15.81 -20.75 12.81
CA LEU A 332 14.36 -20.50 12.86
C LEU A 332 13.57 -21.15 11.71
N ASN A 333 14.24 -21.91 10.84
CA ASN A 333 13.54 -22.57 9.74
C ASN A 333 12.82 -23.84 10.22
N ASN A 334 11.60 -24.02 9.73
CA ASN A 334 10.74 -25.17 10.01
C ASN A 334 10.58 -25.49 11.51
N ILE A 335 10.56 -24.47 12.35
CA ILE A 335 10.27 -24.59 13.78
C ILE A 335 9.21 -23.57 14.20
N ASP A 336 8.55 -23.85 15.31
CA ASP A 336 7.68 -22.87 15.98
C ASP A 336 8.52 -22.08 16.98
N PHE A 337 8.37 -20.75 17.01
CA PHE A 337 9.13 -19.88 17.89
C PHE A 337 8.33 -18.66 18.34
N THR A 338 8.75 -18.09 19.48
CA THR A 338 8.14 -16.88 20.04
C THR A 338 8.60 -15.64 19.29
N VAL A 339 7.68 -14.79 18.86
CA VAL A 339 7.96 -13.48 18.28
C VAL A 339 7.74 -12.34 19.29
N LEU A 340 6.85 -12.52 20.26
CA LEU A 340 6.61 -11.53 21.31
C LEU A 340 6.06 -12.21 22.58
N HIS A 341 6.67 -11.94 23.72
CA HIS A 341 6.14 -12.32 25.02
C HIS A 341 5.19 -11.24 25.54
N ILE A 342 3.98 -11.63 26.00
CA ILE A 342 2.95 -10.72 26.47
C ILE A 342 2.67 -11.00 27.94
N LYS A 343 2.74 -9.95 28.78
CA LYS A 343 2.34 -10.01 30.19
C LYS A 343 1.05 -9.21 30.37
N VAL A 344 0.04 -9.83 30.98
CA VAL A 344 -1.26 -9.20 31.20
C VAL A 344 -1.21 -8.30 32.43
N THR A 345 -1.64 -7.06 32.30
CA THR A 345 -1.71 -6.05 33.37
C THR A 345 -3.17 -5.65 33.64
N ALA A 346 -3.40 -4.78 34.61
CA ALA A 346 -4.71 -4.24 34.91
C ALA A 346 -5.31 -3.47 33.71
N THR A 347 -6.64 -3.45 33.63
CA THR A 347 -7.38 -2.69 32.61
C THR A 347 -7.07 -1.20 32.68
N THR A 348 -7.17 -0.52 31.55
CA THR A 348 -7.14 0.97 31.51
C THR A 348 -8.46 1.56 32.02
N ALA A 349 -8.50 2.89 32.25
CA ALA A 349 -9.69 3.58 32.73
C ALA A 349 -10.92 3.45 31.80
N ASN A 350 -10.68 3.37 30.48
CA ASN A 350 -11.75 3.24 29.47
C ASN A 350 -11.43 2.05 28.54
N PRO A 351 -11.66 0.82 28.98
CA PRO A 351 -11.31 -0.37 28.21
C PRO A 351 -12.27 -0.57 27.03
N ILE A 352 -11.73 -1.00 25.88
CA ILE A 352 -12.55 -1.54 24.80
C ILE A 352 -12.90 -2.98 25.19
N THR A 353 -14.21 -3.29 25.19
CA THR A 353 -14.76 -4.58 25.66
C THR A 353 -15.49 -5.39 24.58
N SER A 354 -15.63 -4.83 23.37
CA SER A 354 -16.32 -5.48 22.26
C SER A 354 -15.63 -5.17 20.94
N VAL A 355 -15.87 -6.01 19.94
CA VAL A 355 -15.42 -5.82 18.56
C VAL A 355 -16.57 -5.21 17.76
N PRO A 356 -16.38 -4.12 17.02
CA PRO A 356 -17.40 -3.58 16.13
C PRO A 356 -17.80 -4.62 15.07
N ALA A 357 -19.10 -4.80 14.84
CA ALA A 357 -19.60 -5.76 13.85
C ALA A 357 -19.37 -5.29 12.40
N VAL A 358 -19.31 -3.97 12.17
CA VAL A 358 -18.99 -3.33 10.89
C VAL A 358 -17.80 -2.41 11.11
N LEU A 359 -16.78 -2.53 10.27
CA LEU A 359 -15.54 -1.77 10.37
C LEU A 359 -15.45 -0.71 9.27
N ALA A 360 -15.87 -1.08 8.06
CA ALA A 360 -15.85 -0.21 6.89
C ALA A 360 -17.00 -0.56 5.93
N ASN A 361 -17.17 0.25 4.91
CA ASN A 361 -18.10 0.00 3.80
C ASN A 361 -17.36 0.19 2.48
N ASN A 362 -16.35 -0.66 2.25
CA ASN A 362 -15.54 -0.63 1.05
C ASN A 362 -16.30 -1.27 -0.12
N SER A 363 -16.27 -0.61 -1.27
CA SER A 363 -16.69 -1.18 -2.55
C SER A 363 -15.45 -1.68 -3.29
N TYR A 364 -15.36 -2.97 -3.51
CA TYR A 364 -14.21 -3.59 -4.15
C TYR A 364 -14.45 -3.83 -5.64
N TRP A 365 -13.38 -3.72 -6.42
CA TRP A 365 -13.39 -4.11 -7.83
C TRP A 365 -13.56 -5.63 -7.96
N THR A 366 -14.24 -6.04 -9.03
CA THR A 366 -14.40 -7.46 -9.41
C THR A 366 -13.73 -7.73 -10.75
N SER A 367 -13.60 -8.99 -11.12
CA SER A 367 -13.07 -9.35 -12.45
C SER A 367 -13.92 -8.80 -13.60
N ALA A 368 -15.21 -8.51 -13.37
CA ALA A 368 -16.11 -7.97 -14.39
C ALA A 368 -15.91 -6.46 -14.63
N ASP A 369 -15.33 -5.74 -13.67
CA ASP A 369 -15.06 -4.32 -13.79
C ASP A 369 -13.79 -4.04 -14.62
N ALA A 370 -12.93 -5.06 -14.81
CA ALA A 370 -11.67 -4.90 -15.51
C ALA A 370 -11.88 -4.76 -17.03
N THR A 371 -11.33 -3.67 -17.58
CA THR A 371 -11.34 -3.39 -19.03
C THR A 371 -10.10 -3.92 -19.74
N VAL A 372 -9.02 -4.17 -18.99
CA VAL A 372 -7.74 -4.72 -19.48
C VAL A 372 -7.35 -5.94 -18.64
N SER A 373 -6.77 -6.95 -19.29
CA SER A 373 -6.19 -8.12 -18.60
C SER A 373 -4.72 -8.26 -18.93
N ARG A 374 -3.89 -8.48 -17.89
CA ARG A 374 -2.44 -8.71 -18.01
C ARG A 374 -2.05 -10.03 -17.36
N ASN A 375 -1.10 -10.71 -17.98
CA ASN A 375 -0.43 -11.86 -17.38
C ASN A 375 1.01 -11.49 -17.07
N LEU A 376 1.51 -11.94 -15.93
CA LEU A 376 2.88 -11.81 -15.49
C LEU A 376 3.36 -13.17 -15.01
N THR A 377 4.53 -13.61 -15.45
CA THR A 377 5.06 -14.92 -15.08
C THR A 377 6.35 -14.76 -14.30
N ILE A 378 6.43 -15.38 -13.12
CA ILE A 378 7.66 -15.48 -12.32
C ILE A 378 8.48 -16.65 -12.87
N THR A 379 9.72 -16.37 -13.27
CA THR A 379 10.66 -17.31 -13.89
C THR A 379 12.07 -17.14 -13.30
N GLY A 380 13.04 -17.93 -13.79
CA GLY A 380 14.41 -17.91 -13.29
C GLY A 380 14.62 -18.80 -12.06
N GLY A 381 15.73 -18.64 -11.36
CA GLY A 381 16.05 -19.34 -10.11
C GLY A 381 16.14 -20.86 -10.21
N GLN A 382 16.39 -21.42 -11.39
CA GLN A 382 16.52 -22.88 -11.54
C GLN A 382 17.78 -23.38 -10.85
N ALA A 383 17.66 -24.48 -10.10
CA ALA A 383 18.78 -25.12 -9.41
C ALA A 383 19.93 -25.42 -10.39
N GLY A 384 21.10 -24.84 -10.13
CA GLY A 384 22.31 -25.01 -10.95
C GLY A 384 22.51 -24.01 -12.09
N ALA A 385 21.55 -23.13 -12.36
CA ALA A 385 21.73 -21.97 -13.23
C ALA A 385 21.90 -20.73 -12.35
N ASN A 386 22.99 -20.00 -12.53
CA ASN A 386 23.21 -18.67 -11.87
C ASN A 386 22.26 -17.63 -12.50
N GLN A 387 20.97 -17.89 -12.48
CA GLN A 387 19.96 -17.00 -13.06
C GLN A 387 19.07 -16.46 -11.94
N PRO A 388 18.99 -15.14 -11.78
CA PRO A 388 18.11 -14.53 -10.80
C PRO A 388 16.65 -14.87 -11.09
N PHE A 389 15.80 -14.74 -10.08
CA PHE A 389 14.35 -14.71 -10.29
C PHE A 389 13.98 -13.43 -11.04
N VAL A 390 13.08 -13.54 -12.01
CA VAL A 390 12.67 -12.42 -12.85
C VAL A 390 11.19 -12.51 -13.22
N PHE A 391 10.63 -11.42 -13.72
CA PHE A 391 9.31 -11.41 -14.36
C PHE A 391 9.45 -11.52 -15.87
N ASP A 392 8.61 -12.34 -16.49
CA ASP A 392 8.52 -12.53 -17.96
C ASP A 392 9.89 -12.78 -18.63
N ASN A 393 10.77 -13.54 -17.97
CA ASN A 393 12.15 -13.84 -18.41
C ASN A 393 13.04 -12.58 -18.62
N THR A 394 12.71 -11.46 -18.00
CA THR A 394 13.43 -10.20 -18.19
C THR A 394 13.95 -9.68 -16.85
N ALA A 395 15.26 -9.52 -16.72
CA ALA A 395 15.87 -8.86 -15.58
C ALA A 395 15.54 -7.35 -15.60
N PHE A 396 15.46 -6.75 -14.43
CA PHE A 396 15.22 -5.32 -14.30
C PHE A 396 16.27 -4.49 -15.04
N ASN A 397 15.81 -3.46 -15.72
CA ASN A 397 16.64 -2.43 -16.31
C ASN A 397 15.95 -1.07 -16.09
N ILE A 398 16.59 -0.20 -15.35
CA ILE A 398 16.04 1.11 -14.95
C ILE A 398 15.64 2.01 -16.13
N SER A 399 16.19 1.77 -17.33
CA SER A 399 15.87 2.52 -18.54
C SER A 399 14.73 1.91 -19.37
N ASN A 400 14.15 0.77 -18.93
CA ASN A 400 13.16 0.05 -19.71
C ASN A 400 11.77 0.08 -19.07
N ILE A 401 10.80 0.74 -19.69
CA ILE A 401 9.41 0.71 -19.25
C ILE A 401 8.78 -0.60 -19.70
N ASN A 402 8.43 -1.47 -18.73
CA ASN A 402 7.88 -2.79 -18.98
C ASN A 402 6.39 -2.77 -19.34
N LYS A 403 5.64 -1.86 -18.74
CA LYS A 403 4.19 -1.75 -18.95
C LYS A 403 3.78 -0.28 -19.09
N THR A 404 2.78 -0.05 -19.94
CA THR A 404 2.09 1.24 -20.05
C THR A 404 0.63 1.02 -19.71
N ILE A 405 0.09 1.85 -18.82
CA ILE A 405 -1.26 1.80 -18.31
C ILE A 405 -1.93 3.13 -18.63
N ASN A 406 -3.21 3.15 -18.95
CA ASN A 406 -3.91 4.41 -19.13
C ASN A 406 -4.55 4.86 -17.80
N LEU A 407 -4.57 6.14 -17.57
CA LEU A 407 -5.25 6.73 -16.41
C LEU A 407 -6.73 6.33 -16.42
N ASN A 408 -7.23 5.91 -15.28
CA ASN A 408 -8.57 5.37 -15.02
C ASN A 408 -8.84 3.96 -15.56
N ASP A 409 -7.85 3.26 -16.15
CA ASP A 409 -8.03 1.85 -16.45
C ASP A 409 -8.25 1.04 -15.16
N ILE A 410 -9.19 0.12 -15.24
CA ILE A 410 -9.36 -0.96 -14.25
C ILE A 410 -8.77 -2.20 -14.88
N GLU A 411 -7.68 -2.68 -14.33
CA GLU A 411 -6.95 -3.80 -14.90
C GLU A 411 -7.00 -5.05 -14.00
N LYS A 412 -7.18 -6.22 -14.63
CA LYS A 412 -6.99 -7.51 -13.99
C LYS A 412 -5.61 -8.04 -14.33
N TRP A 413 -4.80 -8.27 -13.30
CA TRP A 413 -3.49 -8.91 -13.43
C TRP A 413 -3.54 -10.34 -12.91
N THR A 414 -2.89 -11.26 -13.60
CA THR A 414 -2.70 -12.64 -13.15
C THR A 414 -1.20 -12.91 -13.08
N VAL A 415 -0.69 -13.12 -11.87
CA VAL A 415 0.71 -13.45 -11.62
C VAL A 415 0.81 -14.97 -11.44
N THR A 416 1.58 -15.62 -12.29
CA THR A 416 1.80 -17.08 -12.29
C THR A 416 3.20 -17.37 -11.80
N ASN A 417 3.33 -18.21 -10.78
CA ASN A 417 4.60 -18.64 -10.23
C ASN A 417 4.98 -20.04 -10.74
N ASN A 418 5.91 -20.10 -11.68
CA ASN A 418 6.43 -21.35 -12.22
C ASN A 418 7.68 -21.87 -11.46
N ASN A 419 8.04 -21.23 -10.34
CA ASN A 419 9.21 -21.59 -9.55
C ASN A 419 8.91 -22.63 -8.48
N ILE A 420 9.97 -23.14 -7.87
CA ILE A 420 9.92 -24.10 -6.75
C ILE A 420 9.73 -23.41 -5.39
N PHE A 421 9.85 -22.08 -5.32
CA PHE A 421 9.63 -21.28 -4.12
C PHE A 421 8.41 -20.38 -4.31
N GLY A 422 7.77 -19.98 -3.20
CA GLY A 422 6.77 -18.94 -3.20
C GLY A 422 7.42 -17.56 -3.23
N HIS A 423 6.72 -16.58 -3.81
CA HIS A 423 7.17 -15.19 -3.91
C HIS A 423 6.09 -14.25 -3.40
N THR A 424 6.49 -13.05 -3.00
CA THR A 424 5.55 -11.95 -2.73
C THR A 424 5.57 -10.98 -3.90
N PHE A 425 4.41 -10.59 -4.37
CA PHE A 425 4.25 -9.58 -5.40
C PHE A 425 3.74 -8.30 -4.78
N HIS A 426 4.41 -7.19 -5.01
CA HIS A 426 4.02 -5.84 -4.66
C HIS A 426 3.91 -4.98 -5.91
N ILE A 427 2.98 -4.05 -5.91
CA ILE A 427 2.83 -3.01 -6.94
C ILE A 427 2.65 -1.65 -6.25
N HIS A 428 3.40 -0.66 -6.71
CA HIS A 428 3.39 0.70 -6.18
C HIS A 428 2.12 1.45 -6.57
N ASP A 429 1.83 2.56 -5.89
CA ASP A 429 0.73 3.49 -6.14
C ASP A 429 -0.65 2.93 -5.76
N VAL A 430 -1.05 1.78 -6.27
CA VAL A 430 -2.43 1.30 -6.18
C VAL A 430 -2.66 0.24 -5.10
N GLN A 431 -3.85 0.28 -4.47
CA GLN A 431 -4.37 -0.88 -3.76
C GLN A 431 -5.18 -1.74 -4.72
N PHE A 432 -5.05 -3.05 -4.57
CA PHE A 432 -5.75 -4.01 -5.40
C PHE A 432 -6.65 -4.94 -4.57
N LYS A 433 -7.58 -5.58 -5.25
CA LYS A 433 -8.42 -6.65 -4.71
C LYS A 433 -8.02 -7.98 -5.30
N ILE A 434 -7.60 -8.96 -4.47
CA ILE A 434 -7.42 -10.33 -4.92
C ILE A 434 -8.79 -10.91 -5.28
N VAL A 435 -8.94 -11.42 -6.50
CA VAL A 435 -10.22 -11.91 -7.04
C VAL A 435 -10.23 -13.40 -7.32
N ALA A 436 -9.07 -14.06 -7.46
CA ALA A 436 -8.98 -15.50 -7.63
C ALA A 436 -7.60 -16.04 -7.26
N ARG A 437 -7.56 -17.31 -6.81
CA ARG A 437 -6.37 -18.14 -6.70
C ARG A 437 -6.57 -19.38 -7.57
N ASN A 438 -5.60 -19.70 -8.42
CA ASN A 438 -5.69 -20.78 -9.41
C ASN A 438 -6.99 -20.72 -10.24
N GLY A 439 -7.43 -19.51 -10.59
CA GLY A 439 -8.65 -19.26 -11.34
C GLY A 439 -9.95 -19.41 -10.53
N ILE A 440 -9.89 -19.75 -9.25
CA ILE A 440 -11.05 -20.02 -8.39
C ILE A 440 -11.25 -18.85 -7.41
N ALA A 441 -12.35 -18.10 -7.57
CA ALA A 441 -12.65 -16.94 -6.74
C ALA A 441 -12.92 -17.31 -5.26
N THR A 442 -13.53 -18.44 -4.99
CA THR A 442 -13.81 -18.94 -3.62
C THR A 442 -12.58 -19.43 -2.87
N SER A 443 -11.41 -19.51 -3.53
CA SER A 443 -10.14 -19.86 -2.90
C SER A 443 -9.40 -18.65 -2.30
N VAL A 444 -9.96 -17.44 -2.40
CA VAL A 444 -9.44 -16.24 -1.73
C VAL A 444 -9.81 -16.33 -0.25
N GLY A 445 -8.81 -16.23 0.64
CA GLY A 445 -9.03 -16.28 2.07
C GLY A 445 -9.81 -15.07 2.58
N ASP A 446 -10.63 -15.27 3.64
CA ASP A 446 -11.46 -14.19 4.19
C ASP A 446 -10.65 -12.96 4.60
N PHE A 447 -9.44 -13.15 5.16
CA PHE A 447 -8.55 -12.04 5.54
C PHE A 447 -7.89 -11.34 4.33
N GLU A 448 -7.87 -11.97 3.15
CA GLU A 448 -7.45 -11.38 1.88
C GLU A 448 -8.59 -10.62 1.19
N SER A 449 -9.78 -10.60 1.80
CA SER A 449 -10.97 -9.97 1.22
C SER A 449 -10.95 -8.44 1.24
N GLY A 450 -9.96 -7.81 1.89
CA GLY A 450 -9.73 -6.37 1.91
C GLY A 450 -8.92 -5.84 0.72
N TRP A 451 -8.61 -4.56 0.77
CA TRP A 451 -7.64 -3.93 -0.12
C TRP A 451 -6.22 -4.38 0.24
N LYS A 452 -5.44 -4.76 -0.75
CA LYS A 452 -4.06 -5.24 -0.61
C LYS A 452 -3.14 -4.41 -1.49
N ASP A 453 -1.85 -4.40 -1.17
CA ASP A 453 -0.77 -3.93 -2.05
C ASP A 453 0.35 -4.97 -2.18
N VAL A 454 0.35 -6.00 -1.33
CA VAL A 454 1.21 -7.17 -1.42
C VAL A 454 0.35 -8.44 -1.46
N MET A 455 0.76 -9.43 -2.24
CA MET A 455 0.14 -10.76 -2.23
C MET A 455 1.17 -11.87 -2.31
N TYR A 456 0.92 -12.95 -1.61
CA TYR A 456 1.70 -14.17 -1.72
C TYR A 456 1.28 -14.99 -2.94
N VAL A 457 2.24 -15.35 -3.78
CA VAL A 457 2.07 -16.25 -4.93
C VAL A 457 2.81 -17.55 -4.63
N PRO A 458 2.11 -18.59 -4.12
CA PRO A 458 2.71 -19.85 -3.76
C PRO A 458 3.37 -20.54 -4.96
N ARG A 459 4.25 -21.49 -4.67
CA ARG A 459 4.88 -22.36 -5.65
C ARG A 459 3.85 -23.03 -6.57
N GLY A 460 4.02 -22.91 -7.88
CA GLY A 460 3.19 -23.58 -8.88
C GLY A 460 1.76 -23.07 -8.98
N GLU A 461 1.46 -21.91 -8.35
CA GLU A 461 0.14 -21.32 -8.36
C GLU A 461 0.08 -20.03 -9.17
N ASN A 462 -1.14 -19.56 -9.42
CA ASN A 462 -1.39 -18.22 -9.91
C ASN A 462 -2.37 -17.48 -8.99
N VAL A 463 -2.20 -16.16 -8.92
CA VAL A 463 -3.08 -15.27 -8.18
C VAL A 463 -3.52 -14.14 -9.09
N SER A 464 -4.81 -13.88 -9.14
CA SER A 464 -5.38 -12.78 -9.92
C SER A 464 -5.89 -11.68 -8.99
N PHE A 465 -5.58 -10.44 -9.34
CA PHE A 465 -6.09 -9.24 -8.67
C PHE A 465 -6.65 -8.23 -9.66
N VAL A 466 -7.45 -7.30 -9.15
CA VAL A 466 -7.98 -6.15 -9.91
C VAL A 466 -7.58 -4.87 -9.20
N ALA A 467 -7.03 -3.93 -9.97
CA ALA A 467 -6.65 -2.58 -9.51
C ALA A 467 -7.18 -1.52 -10.46
N LYS A 468 -7.42 -0.32 -9.94
CA LYS A 468 -7.70 0.88 -10.73
C LYS A 468 -6.52 1.84 -10.63
N PHE A 469 -6.12 2.42 -11.75
CA PHE A 469 -5.00 3.36 -11.87
C PHE A 469 -5.57 4.76 -12.10
N ASP A 470 -5.89 5.47 -11.01
CA ASP A 470 -6.50 6.80 -11.06
C ASP A 470 -5.64 7.89 -10.42
N ASP A 471 -6.13 9.11 -10.46
CA ASP A 471 -5.60 10.35 -9.88
C ASP A 471 -4.26 10.81 -10.47
N TYR A 472 -3.25 9.95 -10.57
CA TYR A 472 -1.91 10.35 -10.97
C TYR A 472 -1.50 9.75 -12.31
N SER A 473 -1.12 10.61 -13.25
CA SER A 473 -0.55 10.20 -14.54
C SER A 473 0.82 10.82 -14.74
N ASP A 474 1.78 10.00 -15.13
CA ASP A 474 3.10 10.43 -15.55
C ASP A 474 3.63 9.46 -16.63
N ALA A 475 3.86 9.96 -17.83
CA ALA A 475 4.34 9.15 -18.95
C ALA A 475 5.88 8.98 -18.95
N ILE A 476 6.59 9.64 -18.03
CA ILE A 476 8.04 9.71 -17.96
C ILE A 476 8.58 9.00 -16.72
N HIS A 477 8.02 9.30 -15.56
CA HIS A 477 8.47 8.74 -14.30
C HIS A 477 7.65 7.49 -13.97
N PRO A 478 8.30 6.32 -13.86
CA PRO A 478 7.59 5.08 -13.62
C PRO A 478 7.38 4.81 -12.12
N TYR A 479 6.36 4.02 -11.84
CA TYR A 479 6.18 3.24 -10.64
C TYR A 479 6.77 1.84 -10.82
N MET A 480 6.96 1.13 -9.71
CA MET A 480 7.52 -0.22 -9.69
C MET A 480 6.45 -1.29 -9.43
N TYR A 481 6.72 -2.51 -9.89
CA TYR A 481 6.19 -3.75 -9.34
C TYR A 481 7.34 -4.73 -9.17
N HIS A 482 7.34 -5.47 -8.07
CA HIS A 482 8.49 -6.32 -7.75
C HIS A 482 8.13 -7.47 -6.79
N CYS A 483 9.03 -8.43 -6.65
CA CYS A 483 9.03 -9.36 -5.53
C CYS A 483 9.49 -8.61 -4.29
N HIS A 484 8.75 -8.70 -3.18
CA HIS A 484 9.08 -7.97 -1.96
C HIS A 484 10.12 -8.69 -1.08
N PHE A 485 10.76 -9.75 -1.59
CA PHE A 485 11.96 -10.29 -0.96
C PHE A 485 13.16 -9.42 -1.37
N SER A 486 13.81 -8.78 -0.39
CA SER A 486 14.80 -7.73 -0.66
C SER A 486 15.99 -8.22 -1.49
N ASN A 487 16.39 -9.50 -1.35
CA ASN A 487 17.43 -10.08 -2.18
C ASN A 487 16.97 -10.34 -3.62
N HIS A 488 15.72 -10.78 -3.84
CA HIS A 488 15.17 -10.96 -5.18
C HIS A 488 14.98 -9.64 -5.90
N GLU A 489 14.56 -8.61 -5.16
CA GLU A 489 14.45 -7.23 -5.64
C GLU A 489 15.80 -6.71 -6.12
N ASP A 490 16.84 -6.80 -5.26
CA ASP A 490 18.21 -6.35 -5.60
C ASP A 490 18.81 -7.16 -6.77
N ASP A 491 18.47 -8.44 -6.90
CA ASP A 491 18.87 -9.31 -8.02
C ASP A 491 18.08 -9.03 -9.31
N GLY A 492 17.12 -8.08 -9.30
CA GLY A 492 16.40 -7.62 -10.47
C GLY A 492 15.04 -8.28 -10.73
N MET A 493 14.40 -8.90 -9.71
CA MET A 493 13.01 -9.37 -9.81
C MET A 493 12.05 -8.18 -9.68
N MET A 494 12.16 -7.25 -10.59
CA MET A 494 11.40 -6.01 -10.68
C MET A 494 10.98 -5.71 -12.11
N GLY A 495 9.97 -4.88 -12.25
CA GLY A 495 9.59 -4.20 -13.47
C GLY A 495 8.98 -2.84 -13.15
N GLN A 496 8.80 -2.02 -14.16
CA GLN A 496 8.27 -0.68 -13.98
C GLN A 496 7.16 -0.37 -14.98
N PHE A 497 6.26 0.50 -14.57
CA PHE A 497 5.16 0.94 -15.39
C PHE A 497 4.96 2.46 -15.31
N VAL A 498 4.45 3.02 -16.40
CA VAL A 498 3.99 4.42 -16.45
C VAL A 498 2.48 4.47 -16.58
N VAL A 499 1.87 5.50 -16.04
CA VAL A 499 0.44 5.78 -16.18
C VAL A 499 0.27 6.96 -17.14
N ASN A 500 -0.22 6.69 -18.34
CA ASN A 500 -0.44 7.69 -19.35
C ASN A 500 -1.81 8.35 -19.20
N ASN A 501 -1.86 9.66 -19.22
CA ASN A 501 -3.12 10.36 -19.46
C ASN A 501 -3.38 10.39 -20.98
N THR A 502 -3.80 9.27 -21.54
CA THR A 502 -4.46 9.29 -22.84
C THR A 502 -5.87 9.81 -22.58
N ALA A 503 -6.01 11.13 -22.47
CA ALA A 503 -7.32 11.74 -22.57
C ALA A 503 -7.89 11.31 -23.92
N VAL A 504 -8.78 10.32 -23.92
CA VAL A 504 -9.53 9.97 -25.13
C VAL A 504 -10.41 11.18 -25.40
N SER A 505 -10.01 11.97 -26.41
CA SER A 505 -10.79 13.11 -26.80
C SER A 505 -12.17 12.65 -27.29
N PRO A 506 -13.23 13.40 -27.03
CA PRO A 506 -14.52 13.11 -27.59
C PRO A 506 -14.43 13.12 -29.12
N THR A 507 -14.79 12.00 -29.77
CA THR A 507 -14.78 11.83 -31.22
C THR A 507 -16.14 11.39 -31.75
N ILE A 508 -16.48 11.84 -32.94
CA ILE A 508 -17.71 11.45 -33.65
C ILE A 508 -17.36 11.12 -35.11
N ALA A 509 -18.14 10.24 -35.73
CA ALA A 509 -17.94 9.90 -37.13
C ALA A 509 -18.58 10.91 -38.10
N THR A 510 -19.76 11.44 -37.77
CA THR A 510 -20.47 12.44 -38.59
C THR A 510 -21.15 13.50 -37.75
N LEU A 511 -21.35 14.70 -38.31
CA LEU A 511 -22.07 15.82 -37.72
C LEU A 511 -23.13 16.32 -38.70
N ALA A 512 -24.40 16.26 -38.30
CA ALA A 512 -25.54 16.54 -39.19
C ALA A 512 -26.01 18.01 -39.11
N CYS A 513 -25.12 18.96 -39.44
CA CYS A 513 -25.43 20.39 -39.37
C CYS A 513 -26.58 20.85 -40.29
N SER A 514 -26.76 20.20 -41.45
CA SER A 514 -27.88 20.51 -42.36
C SER A 514 -29.27 20.26 -41.75
N ASN A 515 -29.31 19.42 -40.72
CA ASN A 515 -30.55 19.03 -40.03
C ASN A 515 -30.62 19.61 -38.60
N ALA A 516 -29.90 20.72 -38.36
CA ALA A 516 -29.90 21.37 -37.05
C ALA A 516 -31.36 21.84 -36.71
N PHE A 517 -31.80 21.44 -35.53
CA PHE A 517 -33.10 21.89 -34.99
C PHE A 517 -32.88 23.10 -34.07
N TYR A 518 -33.69 24.15 -34.27
CA TYR A 518 -33.64 25.37 -33.48
C TYR A 518 -34.86 25.49 -32.60
N SER A 519 -34.69 25.85 -31.31
CA SER A 519 -35.80 26.03 -30.37
C SER A 519 -36.70 27.25 -30.70
N ALA A 520 -36.15 28.25 -31.40
CA ALA A 520 -36.83 29.48 -31.83
C ALA A 520 -36.09 30.14 -33.00
N ALA A 521 -36.72 31.08 -33.66
CA ALA A 521 -36.13 31.93 -34.70
C ALA A 521 -35.91 33.36 -34.17
N PRO A 522 -34.72 33.97 -34.35
CA PRO A 522 -34.45 35.36 -33.95
C PRO A 522 -35.12 36.37 -34.87
N THR A 523 -35.44 37.55 -34.30
CA THR A 523 -35.89 38.73 -35.04
C THR A 523 -34.82 39.82 -34.90
N ALA A 524 -34.52 40.53 -35.97
CA ALA A 524 -33.57 41.64 -35.95
C ALA A 524 -33.97 42.70 -34.90
N ASN A 525 -32.94 43.31 -34.26
CA ASN A 525 -33.06 44.30 -33.18
C ASN A 525 -33.76 43.78 -31.89
N THR A 526 -33.87 42.45 -31.73
CA THR A 526 -34.44 41.83 -30.54
C THR A 526 -33.40 40.88 -29.92
N LEU A 527 -33.28 40.91 -28.58
CA LEU A 527 -32.40 39.97 -27.88
C LEU A 527 -32.94 38.54 -28.08
N PHE A 528 -32.10 37.68 -28.60
CA PHE A 528 -32.39 36.26 -28.81
C PHE A 528 -31.68 35.40 -27.76
N ASN A 529 -32.40 34.40 -27.25
CA ASN A 529 -31.88 33.34 -26.42
C ASN A 529 -32.59 32.02 -26.79
N GLY A 530 -31.89 31.12 -27.43
CA GLY A 530 -32.43 29.87 -27.93
C GLY A 530 -31.35 28.78 -27.98
N THR A 531 -31.70 27.61 -28.51
CA THR A 531 -30.76 26.49 -28.68
C THR A 531 -30.76 25.98 -30.11
N ALA A 532 -29.61 25.45 -30.53
CA ALA A 532 -29.47 24.59 -31.71
C ALA A 532 -29.11 23.17 -31.26
N THR A 533 -29.85 22.17 -31.72
CA THR A 533 -29.59 20.75 -31.51
C THR A 533 -29.08 20.15 -32.81
N ILE A 534 -27.89 19.54 -32.77
CA ILE A 534 -27.18 18.98 -33.93
C ILE A 534 -26.95 17.50 -33.69
N GLY A 535 -27.54 16.65 -34.56
CA GLY A 535 -27.31 15.19 -34.49
C GLY A 535 -25.90 14.79 -34.87
N TYR A 536 -25.38 13.76 -34.25
CA TYR A 536 -24.14 13.10 -34.63
C TYR A 536 -24.28 11.58 -34.66
N THR A 537 -23.32 10.88 -35.31
CA THR A 537 -23.17 9.42 -35.26
C THR A 537 -21.73 9.04 -34.89
N GLY A 538 -21.53 7.79 -34.40
CA GLY A 538 -20.20 7.28 -34.08
C GLY A 538 -19.53 7.99 -32.90
N GLY A 539 -20.31 8.48 -31.95
CA GLY A 539 -19.77 8.99 -30.69
C GLY A 539 -19.12 7.88 -29.86
N ASN A 540 -18.05 8.22 -29.13
CA ASN A 540 -17.19 7.30 -28.38
C ASN A 540 -17.49 7.25 -26.86
N GLY A 541 -18.63 7.78 -26.39
CA GLY A 541 -19.01 7.71 -24.97
C GLY A 541 -18.28 8.69 -24.05
N ILE A 542 -17.39 9.54 -24.56
CA ILE A 542 -16.55 10.43 -23.75
C ILE A 542 -17.26 11.71 -23.39
N ALA A 543 -17.09 12.16 -22.15
CA ALA A 543 -17.57 13.44 -21.66
C ALA A 543 -16.82 14.62 -22.32
N TYR A 544 -17.50 15.74 -22.51
CA TYR A 544 -16.93 16.98 -23.04
C TYR A 544 -17.42 18.18 -22.23
N THR A 545 -16.56 19.18 -22.14
CA THR A 545 -16.83 20.42 -21.41
C THR A 545 -17.58 21.43 -22.28
N THR A 546 -18.06 22.51 -21.68
CA THR A 546 -18.61 23.68 -22.39
C THR A 546 -17.58 24.19 -23.42
N GLY A 547 -18.07 24.38 -24.66
CA GLY A 547 -17.21 24.87 -25.75
C GLY A 547 -16.93 26.37 -25.67
N SER A 548 -15.96 26.83 -26.45
CA SER A 548 -15.76 28.27 -26.66
C SER A 548 -16.90 28.87 -27.44
N ALA A 549 -17.19 30.16 -27.21
CA ALA A 549 -18.19 30.92 -27.91
C ALA A 549 -17.84 31.10 -29.40
N ILE A 550 -18.75 30.78 -30.30
CA ILE A 550 -18.60 30.89 -31.76
C ILE A 550 -19.48 32.07 -32.23
N SER A 551 -18.85 33.10 -32.77
CA SER A 551 -19.59 34.24 -33.31
C SER A 551 -20.19 33.93 -34.68
N SER A 552 -21.40 34.44 -34.95
CA SER A 552 -22.05 34.34 -36.27
C SER A 552 -21.34 35.13 -37.33
N THR A 553 -21.32 34.61 -38.56
CA THR A 553 -20.95 35.30 -39.81
C THR A 553 -22.19 35.46 -40.69
N GLY A 554 -22.08 36.28 -41.76
CA GLY A 554 -23.25 36.70 -42.51
C GLY A 554 -24.03 37.75 -41.72
N VAL A 555 -25.13 37.38 -41.09
CA VAL A 555 -25.77 38.22 -40.03
C VAL A 555 -25.00 38.06 -38.76
N THR A 556 -24.40 39.14 -38.27
CA THR A 556 -23.54 39.17 -37.06
C THR A 556 -24.36 39.55 -35.82
N GLY A 557 -23.74 39.36 -34.62
CA GLY A 557 -24.32 39.73 -33.32
C GLY A 557 -24.90 38.57 -32.52
N LEU A 558 -24.85 37.31 -33.03
CA LEU A 558 -25.20 36.12 -32.29
C LEU A 558 -23.93 35.31 -31.94
N THR A 559 -23.99 34.59 -30.84
CA THR A 559 -22.92 33.71 -30.36
C THR A 559 -23.53 32.35 -30.01
N ALA A 560 -22.94 31.27 -30.54
CA ALA A 560 -23.27 29.88 -30.22
C ALA A 560 -22.24 29.28 -29.28
N THR A 561 -22.65 28.65 -28.19
CA THR A 561 -21.80 28.01 -27.20
C THR A 561 -22.28 26.58 -26.94
N LEU A 562 -21.37 25.59 -27.14
CA LEU A 562 -21.67 24.17 -26.86
C LEU A 562 -21.91 24.00 -25.36
N GLN A 563 -22.99 23.34 -24.98
CA GLN A 563 -23.23 22.91 -23.59
C GLN A 563 -22.36 21.69 -23.28
N ALA A 564 -21.88 21.57 -22.04
CA ALA A 564 -21.19 20.37 -21.57
C ALA A 564 -22.10 19.14 -21.61
N GLY A 565 -21.54 17.97 -21.84
CA GLY A 565 -22.27 16.70 -21.92
C GLY A 565 -21.40 15.47 -22.02
N THR A 566 -22.01 14.34 -22.30
CA THR A 566 -21.33 13.05 -22.59
C THR A 566 -21.85 12.51 -23.91
N LEU A 567 -20.95 12.10 -24.78
CA LEU A 567 -21.33 11.42 -26.02
C LEU A 567 -21.99 10.07 -25.72
N ASN A 568 -23.00 9.71 -26.49
CA ASN A 568 -23.44 8.31 -26.54
C ASN A 568 -22.44 7.45 -27.30
N ASN A 569 -22.32 6.17 -26.97
CA ASN A 569 -21.68 5.21 -27.85
C ASN A 569 -22.56 5.00 -29.09
N GLY A 570 -22.25 5.71 -30.20
CA GLY A 570 -23.05 5.71 -31.41
C GLY A 570 -23.71 7.05 -31.71
N ALA A 571 -25.03 7.08 -31.95
CA ALA A 571 -25.74 8.29 -32.32
C ALA A 571 -26.21 9.10 -31.10
N GLY A 572 -26.20 10.43 -31.23
CA GLY A 572 -26.66 11.37 -30.19
C GLY A 572 -26.82 12.80 -30.70
N ASN A 573 -26.92 13.75 -29.79
CA ASN A 573 -27.09 15.15 -30.10
C ASN A 573 -26.13 16.05 -29.32
N LEU A 574 -25.59 17.08 -29.98
CA LEU A 574 -24.91 18.23 -29.37
C LEU A 574 -25.89 19.39 -29.23
N ILE A 575 -25.86 20.08 -28.12
CA ILE A 575 -26.73 21.24 -27.85
C ILE A 575 -25.87 22.50 -27.73
N TYR A 576 -26.17 23.49 -28.56
CA TYR A 576 -25.55 24.81 -28.52
C TYR A 576 -26.55 25.83 -28.00
N THR A 577 -26.19 26.61 -27.01
CA THR A 577 -26.96 27.81 -26.61
C THR A 577 -26.57 28.94 -27.55
N ILE A 578 -27.58 29.61 -28.16
CA ILE A 578 -27.38 30.75 -29.05
C ILE A 578 -27.98 32.00 -28.42
N THR A 579 -27.15 33.03 -28.22
CA THR A 579 -27.55 34.29 -27.60
C THR A 579 -27.02 35.50 -28.37
N GLY A 580 -27.68 36.63 -28.24
CA GLY A 580 -27.22 37.90 -28.80
C GLY A 580 -28.32 38.71 -29.46
N THR A 581 -27.95 39.80 -30.13
CA THR A 581 -28.85 40.68 -30.86
C THR A 581 -28.25 40.98 -32.24
N THR A 582 -29.05 40.78 -33.29
CA THR A 582 -28.64 41.12 -34.67
C THR A 582 -29.24 42.46 -35.09
N ALA A 583 -28.48 43.24 -35.89
CA ALA A 583 -28.97 44.52 -36.42
C ALA A 583 -29.80 44.36 -37.73
N THR A 584 -29.63 43.24 -38.43
CA THR A 584 -30.24 43.00 -39.75
C THR A 584 -30.86 41.60 -39.82
N SER A 585 -31.81 41.43 -40.71
CA SER A 585 -32.37 40.13 -41.10
C SER A 585 -31.49 39.40 -42.12
N GLY A 586 -31.64 38.09 -42.23
CA GLY A 586 -30.85 37.24 -43.14
C GLY A 586 -30.33 35.99 -42.43
N ASN A 587 -29.28 35.40 -42.92
CA ASN A 587 -28.70 34.16 -42.39
C ASN A 587 -27.52 34.44 -41.47
N ALA A 588 -27.61 34.02 -40.21
CA ALA A 588 -26.52 33.91 -39.26
C ALA A 588 -25.91 32.52 -39.39
N ILE A 589 -24.63 32.44 -39.70
CA ILE A 589 -23.86 31.21 -39.98
C ILE A 589 -22.86 30.98 -38.86
N PHE A 590 -22.86 29.79 -38.26
CA PHE A 590 -21.86 29.38 -37.24
C PHE A 590 -21.05 28.20 -37.76
N SER A 591 -19.74 28.34 -37.75
CA SER A 591 -18.82 27.27 -38.12
C SER A 591 -18.57 26.37 -36.92
N ILE A 592 -19.19 25.22 -36.90
CA ILE A 592 -19.10 24.24 -35.82
C ILE A 592 -17.91 23.30 -36.07
N SER A 593 -17.09 23.08 -35.03
CA SER A 593 -16.01 22.07 -35.01
C SER A 593 -16.12 21.28 -33.73
N PHE A 594 -16.29 19.96 -33.83
CA PHE A 594 -16.35 19.05 -32.68
C PHE A 594 -16.01 17.62 -33.07
N GLY A 595 -15.23 16.94 -32.21
CA GLY A 595 -14.92 15.52 -32.35
C GLY A 595 -14.25 15.11 -33.67
N GLY A 596 -13.46 16.02 -34.27
CA GLY A 596 -12.80 15.82 -35.56
C GLY A 596 -13.66 16.14 -36.79
N GLN A 597 -14.91 16.58 -36.60
CA GLN A 597 -15.83 16.95 -37.68
C GLN A 597 -16.06 18.46 -37.71
N THR A 598 -16.30 19.02 -38.92
CA THR A 598 -16.57 20.43 -39.12
C THR A 598 -17.76 20.62 -40.06
N CYS A 599 -18.65 21.54 -39.76
CA CYS A 599 -19.76 21.96 -40.65
C CYS A 599 -20.33 23.29 -40.21
N ASN A 600 -21.20 23.88 -41.04
CA ASN A 600 -21.90 25.13 -40.73
C ASN A 600 -23.36 24.88 -40.38
N ILE A 601 -23.86 25.51 -39.32
CA ILE A 601 -25.28 25.64 -39.07
C ILE A 601 -25.73 27.03 -39.47
N VAL A 602 -26.96 27.13 -39.98
CA VAL A 602 -27.53 28.38 -40.53
C VAL A 602 -28.84 28.68 -39.81
N LEU A 603 -28.87 29.80 -39.10
CA LEU A 603 -30.07 30.29 -38.39
C LEU A 603 -30.63 31.54 -39.12
N SER A 604 -31.83 31.43 -39.63
CA SER A 604 -32.46 32.53 -40.32
C SER A 604 -33.02 33.55 -39.33
N VAL A 605 -32.65 34.83 -39.52
CA VAL A 605 -33.10 35.96 -38.72
C VAL A 605 -34.20 36.71 -39.49
N SER A 606 -35.38 36.84 -38.93
CA SER A 606 -36.51 37.57 -39.50
C SER A 606 -36.31 39.07 -39.42
N ALA A 607 -36.89 39.81 -40.37
CA ALA A 607 -36.95 41.26 -40.27
C ALA A 607 -37.82 41.70 -39.09
N THR A 608 -37.47 42.81 -38.46
CA THR A 608 -38.39 43.47 -37.52
C THR A 608 -39.69 43.81 -38.23
N PRO A 609 -40.84 43.42 -37.72
CA PRO A 609 -42.12 43.86 -38.30
C PRO A 609 -42.15 45.39 -38.44
N PRO A 610 -42.64 45.95 -39.55
CA PRO A 610 -42.77 47.39 -39.67
C PRO A 610 -43.60 47.93 -38.51
N ASN A 611 -43.11 49.01 -37.91
CA ASN A 611 -43.83 49.69 -36.85
C ASN A 611 -45.06 50.33 -37.54
N ASN A 612 -46.22 49.68 -37.48
CA ASN A 612 -47.46 50.20 -38.08
C ASN A 612 -47.95 51.34 -37.20
N THR A 613 -47.40 52.54 -37.44
CA THR A 613 -47.90 53.77 -36.88
C THR A 613 -48.97 54.31 -37.82
N ASP A 614 -49.98 53.50 -38.12
CA ASP A 614 -51.20 54.06 -38.69
C ASP A 614 -51.79 54.99 -37.62
N PRO A 615 -52.04 56.25 -37.97
CA PRO A 615 -52.66 57.19 -37.05
C PRO A 615 -54.06 56.67 -36.68
N ILE A 616 -54.25 56.39 -35.40
CA ILE A 616 -55.57 56.11 -34.88
C ILE A 616 -56.43 57.40 -35.10
N ILE A 617 -57.35 57.36 -36.07
CA ILE A 617 -58.37 58.39 -36.20
C ILE A 617 -59.34 58.25 -35.01
N SER A 618 -59.13 59.04 -33.98
CA SER A 618 -59.87 58.96 -32.71
C SER A 618 -61.26 59.64 -32.71
N SER A 619 -61.63 60.32 -33.80
CA SER A 619 -63.07 60.83 -33.92
C SER A 619 -63.33 61.24 -35.35
N LEU A 620 -64.36 60.65 -36.00
CA LEU A 620 -65.07 61.19 -37.12
C LEU A 620 -66.28 61.95 -36.55
N ASN A 621 -66.21 63.28 -36.57
CA ASN A 621 -67.38 64.13 -36.20
C ASN A 621 -68.21 64.40 -37.47
N CYS A 622 -69.29 63.65 -37.69
CA CYS A 622 -70.25 63.92 -38.71
C CYS A 622 -71.33 64.90 -38.14
N THR A 623 -71.10 66.21 -38.30
CA THR A 623 -72.17 67.18 -38.08
C THR A 623 -72.87 67.51 -39.41
N GLY A 624 -74.08 67.10 -39.52
CA GLY A 624 -75.27 67.71 -40.15
C GLY A 624 -75.24 68.11 -41.60
N VAL A 625 -76.16 67.51 -42.35
CA VAL A 625 -76.94 68.30 -43.33
C VAL A 625 -78.38 67.81 -43.28
N GLN A 626 -79.28 68.76 -43.16
CA GLN A 626 -80.71 68.61 -43.33
C GLN A 626 -81.08 68.04 -44.69
#